data_1f9764c5acd06cbe660c69997782686b
#
_entry.id   1f9764c5acd06cbe660c69997782686b
#
_cell.length_a   1.000
_cell.length_b   1.000
_cell.length_c   1.000
_cell.angle_alpha   90.00
_cell.angle_beta   90.00
_cell.angle_gamma   90.00
#
_symmetry.space_group_name_H-M   'P 1'
#
loop_
_entity.id
_entity.type
_entity.pdbx_description
1 polymer ?
#
loop_
_entity_poly.entity_id
_entity_poly.type
_entity_poly.pdbx_seq_one_letter_code
_entity_poly.pdbx_strand_id
1 'polypeptide(L)'
;MAEYPENTGGIISAIEACIIAAGGTLTTAYNHNTGGIIQALLALQTAIGGLGGGSATEIELTAATNLAIGDAVYIDANGKLAKAAQNSTRDIATVAGLVKAAVTANNTAELVFAGKIDVTGWSQGNLTPGARYFLNGTGTISATPPSSADQYIVFIGEALDANT
;
A
#
# COMPACT_ATOMS: atom_id res chain seq x y z
N MET A 1 45.70 11.01 -20.46
CA MET A 1 44.54 10.25 -19.88
C MET A 1 43.67 9.86 -21.05
N ALA A 2 43.45 8.58 -21.26
CA ALA A 2 42.55 8.13 -22.33
C ALA A 2 41.10 8.51 -21.94
N GLU A 3 40.47 9.37 -22.74
CA GLU A 3 39.04 9.58 -22.66
C GLU A 3 38.37 8.31 -23.19
N TYR A 4 37.42 7.75 -22.42
CA TYR A 4 36.56 6.66 -22.84
C TYR A 4 35.13 7.19 -23.13
N PRO A 5 34.94 7.97 -24.22
CA PRO A 5 33.64 8.58 -24.49
C PRO A 5 32.60 7.57 -24.92
N GLU A 6 33.00 6.43 -25.51
CA GLU A 6 32.06 5.44 -26.06
C GLU A 6 31.36 4.60 -24.98
N ASN A 7 32.01 4.31 -23.86
CA ASN A 7 31.39 3.54 -22.77
C ASN A 7 30.36 4.34 -21.96
N THR A 8 30.55 5.64 -21.86
CA THR A 8 29.67 6.51 -21.06
C THR A 8 28.27 6.63 -21.70
N GLY A 9 28.22 6.78 -23.02
CA GLY A 9 26.94 6.84 -23.75
C GLY A 9 26.14 5.55 -23.66
N GLY A 10 26.78 4.40 -23.76
CA GLY A 10 26.13 3.10 -23.62
C GLY A 10 25.57 2.86 -22.22
N ILE A 11 26.31 3.25 -21.18
CA ILE A 11 25.85 3.12 -19.78
C ILE A 11 24.64 4.02 -19.54
N ILE A 12 24.67 5.28 -19.97
CA ILE A 12 23.54 6.20 -19.80
C ILE A 12 22.31 5.68 -20.53
N SER A 13 22.43 5.24 -21.77
CA SER A 13 21.29 4.68 -22.51
C SER A 13 20.69 3.43 -21.85
N ALA A 14 21.53 2.58 -21.27
CA ALA A 14 21.05 1.41 -20.53
C ALA A 14 20.29 1.82 -19.25
N ILE A 15 20.77 2.82 -18.52
CA ILE A 15 20.10 3.36 -17.33
C ILE A 15 18.77 4.02 -17.70
N GLU A 16 18.72 4.80 -18.77
CA GLU A 16 17.50 5.41 -19.31
C GLU A 16 16.45 4.35 -19.66
N ALA A 17 16.86 3.27 -20.32
CA ALA A 17 15.98 2.15 -20.62
C ALA A 17 15.44 1.46 -19.35
N CYS A 18 16.27 1.31 -18.31
CA CYS A 18 15.86 0.79 -17.01
C CYS A 18 14.84 1.70 -16.30
N ILE A 19 15.05 3.02 -16.35
CA ILE A 19 14.10 4.00 -15.78
C ILE A 19 12.73 3.88 -16.43
N ILE A 20 12.69 3.80 -17.77
CA ILE A 20 11.44 3.64 -18.53
C ILE A 20 10.77 2.30 -18.20
N ALA A 21 11.53 1.22 -18.16
CA ALA A 21 11.03 -0.11 -17.82
C ALA A 21 10.47 -0.18 -16.39
N ALA A 22 11.00 0.64 -15.47
CA ALA A 22 10.52 0.78 -14.10
C ALA A 22 9.33 1.75 -13.97
N GLY A 23 8.73 2.22 -15.07
CA GLY A 23 7.61 3.16 -15.06
C GLY A 23 7.99 4.61 -14.80
N GLY A 24 9.29 4.93 -14.76
CA GLY A 24 9.79 6.29 -14.61
C GLY A 24 9.67 7.10 -15.91
N THR A 25 9.60 8.43 -15.78
CA THR A 25 9.56 9.34 -16.91
C THR A 25 10.90 10.04 -17.05
N LEU A 26 11.48 10.00 -18.24
CA LEU A 26 12.67 10.81 -18.58
C LEU A 26 12.22 12.26 -18.85
N THR A 27 12.56 13.17 -17.96
CA THR A 27 12.25 14.60 -18.12
C THR A 27 13.29 15.37 -18.92
N THR A 28 14.52 14.86 -19.01
CA THR A 28 15.65 15.44 -19.75
C THR A 28 16.61 14.35 -20.20
N ALA A 29 17.24 14.53 -21.37
CA ALA A 29 18.37 13.70 -21.77
C ALA A 29 19.59 14.00 -20.88
N TYR A 30 20.23 12.97 -20.38
CA TYR A 30 21.43 13.11 -19.55
C TYR A 30 22.68 13.35 -20.41
N ASN A 31 23.58 14.21 -19.93
CA ASN A 31 24.86 14.42 -20.61
C ASN A 31 25.73 13.16 -20.56
N HIS A 32 26.35 12.81 -21.69
CA HIS A 32 27.21 11.64 -21.83
C HIS A 32 28.61 11.90 -21.18
N ASN A 33 28.59 12.21 -19.89
CA ASN A 33 29.79 12.41 -19.06
C ASN A 33 29.55 11.84 -17.64
N THR A 34 30.53 11.89 -16.78
CA THR A 34 30.48 11.39 -15.42
C THR A 34 29.33 12.01 -14.60
N GLY A 35 29.06 13.31 -14.79
CA GLY A 35 27.94 14.00 -14.14
C GLY A 35 26.60 13.48 -14.60
N GLY A 36 26.45 13.19 -15.90
CA GLY A 36 25.25 12.59 -16.46
C GLY A 36 24.99 11.17 -15.94
N ILE A 37 26.03 10.35 -15.76
CA ILE A 37 25.91 9.03 -15.14
C ILE A 37 25.37 9.14 -13.71
N ILE A 38 25.90 10.07 -12.91
CA ILE A 38 25.45 10.27 -11.54
C ILE A 38 23.98 10.69 -11.51
N GLN A 39 23.56 11.62 -12.37
CA GLN A 39 22.17 12.05 -12.47
C GLN A 39 21.24 10.92 -12.90
N ALA A 40 21.64 10.13 -13.89
CA ALA A 40 20.89 8.98 -14.36
C ALA A 40 20.74 7.89 -13.26
N LEU A 41 21.80 7.64 -12.49
CA LEU A 41 21.76 6.71 -11.36
C LEU A 41 20.84 7.20 -10.23
N LEU A 42 20.83 8.50 -9.92
CA LEU A 42 19.92 9.09 -8.94
C LEU A 42 18.46 8.99 -9.40
N ALA A 43 18.20 9.22 -10.69
CA ALA A 43 16.85 9.04 -11.26
C ALA A 43 16.40 7.57 -11.23
N LEU A 44 17.30 6.64 -11.54
CA LEU A 44 17.04 5.20 -11.43
C LEU A 44 16.77 4.80 -9.98
N GLN A 45 17.54 5.30 -9.03
CA GLN A 45 17.33 5.06 -7.59
C GLN A 45 15.96 5.57 -7.14
N THR A 46 15.53 6.75 -7.64
CA THR A 46 14.21 7.30 -7.36
C THR A 46 13.11 6.42 -7.97
N ALA A 47 13.28 5.98 -9.23
CA ALA A 47 12.31 5.09 -9.89
C ALA A 47 12.21 3.73 -9.20
N ILE A 48 13.36 3.12 -8.82
CA ILE A 48 13.40 1.86 -8.08
C ILE A 48 12.90 2.05 -6.64
N GLY A 49 13.18 3.19 -6.00
CA GLY A 49 12.67 3.52 -4.67
C GLY A 49 11.14 3.62 -4.65
N GLY A 50 10.54 4.07 -5.73
CA GLY A 50 9.09 3.99 -5.95
C GLY A 50 8.56 2.56 -6.12
N LEU A 51 9.39 1.62 -6.56
CA LEU A 51 9.05 0.19 -6.67
C LEU A 51 9.40 -0.62 -5.41
N GLY A 52 10.36 -0.17 -4.60
CA GLY A 52 10.95 -0.92 -3.47
C GLY A 52 10.67 -0.35 -2.08
N GLY A 53 10.08 0.81 -1.99
CA GLY A 53 9.71 1.42 -0.70
C GLY A 53 8.37 0.94 -0.22
N GLY A 54 8.23 -0.32 0.24
CA GLY A 54 7.05 -0.77 0.98
C GLY A 54 5.69 -0.35 0.37
N SER A 55 5.60 -0.34 -0.97
CA SER A 55 4.34 -0.04 -1.64
C SER A 55 3.30 -1.04 -1.17
N ALA A 56 2.20 -0.56 -0.66
CA ALA A 56 1.07 -1.40 -0.33
C ALA A 56 0.69 -2.22 -1.56
N THR A 57 0.45 -3.52 -1.40
CA THR A 57 -0.13 -4.31 -2.46
C THR A 57 -1.62 -4.05 -2.46
N GLU A 58 -2.11 -3.48 -3.55
CA GLU A 58 -3.46 -2.95 -3.68
C GLU A 58 -4.22 -3.73 -4.75
N ILE A 59 -5.51 -3.91 -4.52
CA ILE A 59 -6.46 -4.40 -5.51
C ILE A 59 -7.70 -3.53 -5.50
N GLU A 60 -8.38 -3.46 -6.63
CA GLU A 60 -9.65 -2.75 -6.78
C GLU A 60 -10.81 -3.73 -6.87
N LEU A 61 -11.82 -3.54 -6.02
CA LEU A 61 -13.05 -4.33 -6.03
C LEU A 61 -14.25 -3.43 -5.77
N THR A 62 -15.43 -3.88 -6.18
CA THR A 62 -16.68 -3.15 -5.91
C THR A 62 -17.05 -3.23 -4.44
N ALA A 63 -17.37 -2.11 -3.82
CA ALA A 63 -17.89 -2.07 -2.45
C ALA A 63 -19.35 -2.57 -2.39
N ALA A 64 -19.64 -3.50 -1.51
CA ALA A 64 -21.01 -3.98 -1.25
C ALA A 64 -21.82 -2.98 -0.40
N THR A 65 -21.15 -2.22 0.45
CA THR A 65 -21.71 -1.22 1.37
C THR A 65 -20.86 0.05 1.35
N ASN A 66 -21.32 1.10 2.02
CA ASN A 66 -20.46 2.27 2.25
C ASN A 66 -19.27 1.87 3.13
N LEU A 67 -18.07 2.17 2.66
CA LEU A 67 -16.81 1.88 3.34
C LEU A 67 -16.11 3.19 3.68
N ALA A 68 -15.49 3.25 4.83
CA ALA A 68 -14.64 4.36 5.25
C ALA A 68 -13.15 3.99 5.11
N ILE A 69 -12.29 5.00 5.13
CA ILE A 69 -10.84 4.79 5.20
C ILE A 69 -10.49 3.95 6.44
N GLY A 70 -9.62 2.97 6.28
CA GLY A 70 -9.19 2.09 7.36
C GLY A 70 -10.21 1.00 7.76
N ASP A 71 -11.38 0.92 7.12
CA ASP A 71 -12.31 -0.19 7.36
C ASP A 71 -11.66 -1.53 7.01
N ALA A 72 -11.71 -2.48 7.95
CA ALA A 72 -11.32 -3.86 7.70
C ALA A 72 -12.44 -4.57 6.93
N VAL A 73 -12.09 -5.16 5.79
CA VAL A 73 -13.07 -5.75 4.87
C VAL A 73 -12.74 -7.20 4.53
N TYR A 74 -13.77 -7.95 4.16
CA TYR A 74 -13.67 -9.27 3.56
C TYR A 74 -14.28 -9.25 2.15
N ILE A 75 -14.01 -10.26 1.34
CA ILE A 75 -14.62 -10.44 0.02
C ILE A 75 -15.83 -11.36 0.19
N ASP A 76 -17.02 -10.86 -0.13
CA ASP A 76 -18.28 -11.61 -0.03
C ASP A 76 -18.43 -12.65 -1.16
N ALA A 77 -19.49 -13.44 -1.08
CA ALA A 77 -19.78 -14.48 -2.08
C ALA A 77 -20.02 -13.94 -3.50
N ASN A 78 -20.26 -12.64 -3.66
CA ASN A 78 -20.43 -11.97 -4.94
C ASN A 78 -19.12 -11.32 -5.44
N GLY A 79 -17.99 -11.52 -4.76
CA GLY A 79 -16.71 -10.91 -5.07
C GLY A 79 -16.65 -9.41 -4.73
N LYS A 80 -17.51 -8.92 -3.85
CA LYS A 80 -17.53 -7.51 -3.42
C LYS A 80 -16.91 -7.34 -2.03
N LEU A 81 -16.42 -6.14 -1.75
CA LEU A 81 -15.90 -5.78 -0.44
C LEU A 81 -17.03 -5.46 0.53
N ALA A 82 -17.07 -6.15 1.64
CA ALA A 82 -17.99 -5.89 2.76
C ALA A 82 -17.19 -5.77 4.07
N LYS A 83 -17.76 -5.09 5.08
CA LYS A 83 -17.10 -4.91 6.38
C LYS A 83 -16.93 -6.25 7.10
N ALA A 84 -15.71 -6.58 7.50
CA ALA A 84 -15.43 -7.75 8.31
C ALA A 84 -15.96 -7.59 9.73
N ALA A 85 -16.32 -8.70 10.38
CA ALA A 85 -16.85 -8.68 11.75
C ALA A 85 -16.36 -9.89 12.55
N GLN A 86 -15.72 -9.65 13.71
CA GLN A 86 -15.13 -10.71 14.53
C GLN A 86 -16.17 -11.61 15.24
N ASN A 87 -17.40 -11.14 15.37
CA ASN A 87 -18.50 -11.85 16.05
C ASN A 87 -19.51 -12.51 15.08
N SER A 88 -19.09 -12.80 13.88
CA SER A 88 -19.91 -13.40 12.83
C SER A 88 -19.38 -14.80 12.46
N THR A 89 -19.53 -15.21 11.22
CA THR A 89 -18.95 -16.47 10.73
C THR A 89 -17.44 -16.29 10.49
N ARG A 90 -16.72 -17.42 10.40
CA ARG A 90 -15.29 -17.41 10.10
C ARG A 90 -14.98 -16.67 8.79
N ASP A 91 -15.82 -16.84 7.77
CA ASP A 91 -15.62 -16.21 6.45
C ASP A 91 -15.73 -14.70 6.55
N ILE A 92 -16.69 -14.16 7.30
CA ILE A 92 -16.87 -12.74 7.53
C ILE A 92 -15.78 -12.17 8.44
N ALA A 93 -15.23 -12.97 9.36
CA ALA A 93 -14.09 -12.58 10.19
C ALA A 93 -12.74 -12.63 9.44
N THR A 94 -12.68 -13.27 8.26
CA THR A 94 -11.46 -13.33 7.44
C THR A 94 -11.22 -12.01 6.76
N VAL A 95 -10.31 -11.20 7.32
CA VAL A 95 -9.96 -9.88 6.75
C VAL A 95 -9.12 -10.06 5.50
N ALA A 96 -9.60 -9.51 4.38
CA ALA A 96 -8.86 -9.45 3.12
C ALA A 96 -7.88 -8.26 3.10
N GLY A 97 -8.19 -7.17 3.80
CA GLY A 97 -7.33 -5.99 3.90
C GLY A 97 -8.07 -4.78 4.48
N LEU A 98 -7.44 -3.62 4.35
CA LEU A 98 -7.98 -2.33 4.80
C LEU A 98 -8.31 -1.43 3.61
N VAL A 99 -9.39 -0.66 3.71
CA VAL A 99 -9.84 0.28 2.69
C VAL A 99 -8.97 1.53 2.71
N LYS A 100 -8.42 1.92 1.56
CA LYS A 100 -7.51 3.06 1.41
C LYS A 100 -8.20 4.42 1.42
N ALA A 101 -9.40 4.49 0.88
CA ALA A 101 -10.18 5.72 0.80
C ALA A 101 -11.68 5.44 0.99
N ALA A 102 -12.42 6.42 1.50
CA ALA A 102 -13.87 6.28 1.67
C ALA A 102 -14.56 6.11 0.31
N VAL A 103 -15.50 5.17 0.24
CA VAL A 103 -16.26 4.86 -0.97
C VAL A 103 -17.72 4.52 -0.63
N THR A 104 -18.63 4.93 -1.51
CA THR A 104 -20.05 4.55 -1.41
C THR A 104 -20.31 3.18 -2.04
N ALA A 105 -21.37 2.51 -1.59
CA ALA A 105 -21.78 1.21 -2.12
C ALA A 105 -21.88 1.19 -3.65
N ASN A 106 -21.53 0.06 -4.25
CA ASN A 106 -21.49 -0.22 -5.68
C ASN A 106 -20.46 0.57 -6.51
N ASN A 107 -19.57 1.33 -5.87
CA ASN A 107 -18.42 1.95 -6.52
C ASN A 107 -17.15 1.13 -6.26
N THR A 108 -16.12 1.39 -7.07
CA THR A 108 -14.81 0.76 -6.94
C THR A 108 -14.10 1.28 -5.69
N ALA A 109 -13.64 0.37 -4.83
CA ALA A 109 -12.83 0.64 -3.65
C ALA A 109 -11.42 0.06 -3.83
N GLU A 110 -10.41 0.82 -3.39
CA GLU A 110 -9.04 0.34 -3.28
C GLU A 110 -8.84 -0.35 -1.94
N LEU A 111 -8.36 -1.59 -2.00
CA LEU A 111 -8.05 -2.43 -0.85
C LEU A 111 -6.54 -2.62 -0.74
N VAL A 112 -5.97 -2.30 0.42
CA VAL A 112 -4.58 -2.63 0.78
C VAL A 112 -4.58 -3.95 1.56
N PHE A 113 -3.98 -5.01 1.01
CA PHE A 113 -3.91 -6.30 1.68
C PHE A 113 -2.52 -6.64 2.22
N ALA A 114 -1.48 -5.88 1.84
CA ALA A 114 -0.14 -6.00 2.38
C ALA A 114 0.62 -4.67 2.26
N GLY A 115 1.57 -4.44 3.16
CA GLY A 115 2.41 -3.25 3.18
C GLY A 115 1.88 -2.16 4.11
N LYS A 116 2.24 -0.92 3.83
CA LYS A 116 1.83 0.24 4.63
C LYS A 116 0.53 0.84 4.10
N ILE A 117 -0.34 1.24 5.00
CA ILE A 117 -1.52 2.04 4.68
C ILE A 117 -1.51 3.32 5.50
N ASP A 118 -1.75 4.46 4.85
CA ASP A 118 -2.02 5.73 5.52
C ASP A 118 -3.52 5.85 5.77
N VAL A 119 -3.89 5.95 7.05
CA VAL A 119 -5.27 6.10 7.50
C VAL A 119 -5.57 7.51 8.03
N THR A 120 -4.85 8.52 7.53
CA THR A 120 -5.13 9.92 7.87
C THR A 120 -6.60 10.26 7.60
N GLY A 121 -7.27 10.80 8.61
CA GLY A 121 -8.72 11.06 8.56
C GLY A 121 -9.61 9.87 8.92
N TRP A 122 -9.03 8.79 9.42
CA TRP A 122 -9.77 7.67 9.97
C TRP A 122 -10.66 8.10 11.16
N SER A 123 -11.90 7.67 11.15
CA SER A 123 -12.91 8.13 12.13
C SER A 123 -12.72 7.57 13.55
N GLN A 124 -11.85 6.58 13.74
CA GLN A 124 -11.66 5.92 15.03
C GLN A 124 -10.53 6.55 15.88
N GLY A 125 -9.92 7.64 15.39
CA GLY A 125 -8.85 8.38 16.06
C GLY A 125 -7.44 7.95 15.65
N ASN A 126 -6.43 8.50 16.30
CA ASN A 126 -5.05 8.22 15.97
C ASN A 126 -4.61 6.83 16.44
N LEU A 127 -3.78 6.19 15.65
CA LEU A 127 -3.10 4.96 16.04
C LEU A 127 -2.04 5.26 17.12
N THR A 128 -1.76 4.27 17.97
CA THR A 128 -0.66 4.35 18.93
C THR A 128 0.57 3.68 18.33
N PRO A 129 1.67 4.41 18.09
CA PRO A 129 2.88 3.84 17.52
C PRO A 129 3.38 2.61 18.31
N GLY A 130 3.76 1.54 17.61
CA GLY A 130 4.20 0.27 18.18
C GLY A 130 3.08 -0.61 18.74
N ALA A 131 1.83 -0.16 18.73
CA ALA A 131 0.71 -0.98 19.16
C ALA A 131 0.24 -1.93 18.05
N ARG A 132 -0.17 -3.14 18.45
CA ARG A 132 -0.80 -4.12 17.58
C ARG A 132 -2.30 -3.87 17.48
N TYR A 133 -2.86 -4.04 16.30
CA TYR A 133 -4.28 -3.83 16.03
C TYR A 133 -4.96 -5.12 15.59
N PHE A 134 -6.18 -5.29 16.05
CA PHE A 134 -7.02 -6.47 15.82
C PHE A 134 -8.38 -6.05 15.29
N LEU A 135 -9.03 -6.89 14.52
CA LEU A 135 -10.42 -6.70 14.13
C LEU A 135 -11.29 -6.64 15.40
N ASN A 136 -12.06 -5.56 15.55
CA ASN A 136 -12.91 -5.34 16.72
C ASN A 136 -14.17 -4.56 16.31
N GLY A 137 -15.31 -5.22 16.28
CA GLY A 137 -16.55 -4.68 15.73
C GLY A 137 -16.74 -5.01 14.25
N THR A 138 -17.55 -4.22 13.57
CA THR A 138 -17.82 -4.36 12.14
C THR A 138 -17.02 -3.34 11.35
N GLY A 139 -16.00 -3.80 10.65
CA GLY A 139 -15.07 -2.97 9.90
C GLY A 139 -14.07 -2.19 10.75
N THR A 140 -14.14 -2.26 12.07
CA THR A 140 -13.29 -1.49 12.98
C THR A 140 -12.08 -2.29 13.46
N ILE A 141 -11.01 -1.59 13.82
CA ILE A 141 -9.81 -2.20 14.43
C ILE A 141 -9.53 -1.56 15.78
N SER A 142 -8.90 -2.28 16.68
CA SER A 142 -8.57 -1.80 18.04
C SER A 142 -7.25 -2.38 18.51
N ALA A 143 -6.52 -1.64 19.35
CA ALA A 143 -5.34 -2.16 20.05
C ALA A 143 -5.70 -3.21 21.12
N THR A 144 -6.96 -3.26 21.55
CA THR A 144 -7.45 -4.29 22.47
C THR A 144 -8.04 -5.45 21.66
N PRO A 145 -7.49 -6.68 21.77
CA PRO A 145 -8.06 -7.83 21.09
C PRO A 145 -9.44 -8.18 21.64
N PRO A 146 -10.32 -8.78 20.85
CA PRO A 146 -11.58 -9.32 21.33
C PRO A 146 -11.37 -10.34 22.47
N SER A 147 -12.23 -10.34 23.47
CA SER A 147 -12.08 -11.20 24.66
C SER A 147 -13.25 -12.13 24.93
N SER A 148 -14.34 -12.05 24.16
CA SER A 148 -15.51 -12.93 24.31
C SER A 148 -15.28 -14.28 23.60
N ALA A 149 -15.86 -15.36 24.15
CA ALA A 149 -15.65 -16.72 23.66
C ALA A 149 -16.11 -16.95 22.20
N ASP A 150 -17.09 -16.17 21.73
CA ASP A 150 -17.67 -16.31 20.39
C ASP A 150 -17.08 -15.30 19.38
N GLN A 151 -15.89 -14.76 19.66
CA GLN A 151 -15.22 -13.80 18.80
C GLN A 151 -13.94 -14.35 18.23
N TYR A 152 -13.68 -14.05 16.96
CA TYR A 152 -12.41 -14.38 16.31
C TYR A 152 -11.36 -13.30 16.62
N ILE A 153 -10.18 -13.72 17.06
CA ILE A 153 -9.03 -12.84 17.21
C ILE A 153 -8.30 -12.79 15.87
N VAL A 154 -8.47 -11.69 15.15
CA VAL A 154 -7.84 -11.48 13.85
C VAL A 154 -6.85 -10.33 13.98
N PHE A 155 -5.56 -10.63 13.84
CA PHE A 155 -4.50 -9.63 13.81
C PHE A 155 -4.49 -8.91 12.45
N ILE A 156 -4.43 -7.59 12.48
CA ILE A 156 -4.46 -6.73 11.30
C ILE A 156 -3.06 -6.19 11.00
N GLY A 157 -2.39 -5.66 11.99
CA GLY A 157 -1.08 -5.02 11.79
C GLY A 157 -0.55 -4.35 13.04
N GLU A 158 0.54 -3.62 12.87
CA GLU A 158 1.18 -2.82 13.90
C GLU A 158 1.30 -1.37 13.41
N ALA A 159 0.96 -0.43 14.26
CA ALA A 159 1.08 0.99 13.93
C ALA A 159 2.55 1.44 13.92
N LEU A 160 2.98 2.03 12.82
CA LEU A 160 4.31 2.62 12.69
C LEU A 160 4.36 4.03 13.26
N ASP A 161 3.28 4.77 13.12
CA ASP A 161 3.06 6.11 13.64
C ASP A 161 1.56 6.33 13.92
N ALA A 162 1.14 7.57 14.15
CA ALA A 162 -0.25 7.88 14.46
C ALA A 162 -1.25 7.66 13.31
N ASN A 163 -0.77 7.48 12.08
CA ASN A 163 -1.61 7.39 10.87
C ASN A 163 -1.28 6.18 9.97
N THR A 164 -0.28 5.37 10.35
CA THR A 164 0.22 4.26 9.51
C THR A 164 0.33 2.97 10.29
#